data_5066bed61ba30f561b3863e446067bd4
#
_entry.id   5066bed61ba30f561b3863e446067bd4
#
_cell.length_a   1.000
_cell.length_b   1.000
_cell.length_c   1.000
_cell.angle_alpha   90.00
_cell.angle_beta   90.00
_cell.angle_gamma   90.00
#
_symmetry.space_group_name_H-M   'P 1'
#
loop_
_entity.id
_entity.type
_entity.pdbx_description
1 polymer ?
#
loop_
_entity_poly.entity_id
_entity_poly.type
_entity_poly.pdbx_seq_one_letter_code
_entity_poly.pdbx_strand_id
1 'polypeptide(L)'
;MTVTAMLSVAPLDSPDVDFDAEIAKAIDALEEYDVRYETHPMETTIEADSLDEVFAAAKGATEAVDAGRVSTKLKIDHFREEDLAVEEKVDRVETHLGRTAASEEVSEQ
;
A
#
# COMPACT_ATOMS: atom_id res chain seq x y z
N MET A 1 -7.49 -12.70 -11.78
CA MET A 1 -6.63 -12.85 -10.59
C MET A 1 -6.27 -11.48 -10.06
N THR A 2 -6.48 -11.31 -8.77
CA THR A 2 -6.21 -10.02 -8.14
C THR A 2 -5.11 -10.19 -7.10
N VAL A 3 -4.16 -9.27 -7.09
CA VAL A 3 -3.13 -9.22 -6.07
C VAL A 3 -3.34 -7.97 -5.25
N THR A 4 -3.55 -8.14 -3.96
CA THR A 4 -3.63 -7.02 -3.02
C THR A 4 -2.40 -7.05 -2.15
N ALA A 5 -1.81 -5.90 -1.88
CA ALA A 5 -0.63 -5.83 -1.06
C ALA A 5 -0.67 -4.64 -0.12
N MET A 6 0.08 -4.76 0.95
CA MET A 6 0.34 -3.68 1.88
C MET A 6 1.82 -3.34 1.75
N LEU A 7 2.11 -2.07 1.49
CA LEU A 7 3.49 -1.60 1.34
C LEU A 7 3.78 -0.51 2.37
N SER A 8 4.90 -0.67 3.07
CA SER A 8 5.39 0.35 3.99
C SER A 8 6.89 0.50 3.76
N VAL A 9 7.33 1.72 3.45
CA VAL A 9 8.74 2.02 3.18
C VAL A 9 9.18 3.14 4.12
N ALA A 10 10.28 2.95 4.81
CA ALA A 10 10.77 3.94 5.75
C ALA A 10 12.28 4.15 5.65
N PRO A 11 12.74 5.41 5.63
CA PRO A 11 14.17 5.71 5.76
C PRO A 11 14.60 5.52 7.22
N LEU A 12 15.75 4.91 7.41
CA LEU A 12 16.31 4.65 8.74
C LEU A 12 17.76 5.12 8.80
N ASP A 13 18.24 5.35 10.02
CA ASP A 13 19.65 5.64 10.29
C ASP A 13 20.21 6.87 9.55
N SER A 14 19.36 7.83 9.25
CA SER A 14 19.76 9.05 8.53
C SER A 14 19.15 10.25 9.25
N PRO A 15 19.84 10.78 10.28
CA PRO A 15 19.27 11.84 11.13
C PRO A 15 18.93 13.14 10.40
N ASP A 16 19.55 13.38 9.25
CA ASP A 16 19.31 14.58 8.47
C ASP A 16 18.26 14.39 7.37
N VAL A 17 17.65 13.22 7.29
CA VAL A 17 16.66 12.91 6.27
C VAL A 17 15.29 13.46 6.70
N ASP A 18 14.63 14.13 5.76
CA ASP A 18 13.23 14.51 5.95
C ASP A 18 12.37 13.27 5.71
N PHE A 19 11.89 12.68 6.80
CA PHE A 19 11.14 11.43 6.78
C PHE A 19 9.94 11.50 5.83
N ASP A 20 9.12 12.54 5.98
CA ASP A 20 7.90 12.66 5.17
C ASP A 20 8.21 12.88 3.70
N ALA A 21 9.25 13.65 3.39
CA ALA A 21 9.66 13.87 2.01
C ALA A 21 10.12 12.59 1.34
N GLU A 22 10.84 11.73 2.07
CA GLU A 22 11.30 10.45 1.53
C GLU A 22 10.16 9.46 1.33
N ILE A 23 9.19 9.45 2.25
CA ILE A 23 7.97 8.64 2.08
C ILE A 23 7.22 9.09 0.82
N ALA A 24 7.12 10.41 0.61
CA ALA A 24 6.44 10.95 -0.57
C ALA A 24 7.11 10.50 -1.86
N LYS A 25 8.44 10.41 -1.89
CA LYS A 25 9.17 9.90 -3.08
C LYS A 25 8.83 8.44 -3.35
N ALA A 26 8.72 7.63 -2.29
CA ALA A 26 8.36 6.21 -2.44
C ALA A 26 6.96 6.06 -3.05
N ILE A 27 6.01 6.86 -2.57
CA ILE A 27 4.63 6.81 -3.05
C ILE A 27 4.55 7.33 -4.48
N ASP A 28 5.25 8.42 -4.79
CA ASP A 28 5.27 8.98 -6.13
C ASP A 28 5.82 7.99 -7.16
N ALA A 29 6.79 7.18 -6.77
CA ALA A 29 7.35 6.16 -7.64
C ALA A 29 6.32 5.14 -8.11
N LEU A 30 5.25 4.93 -7.35
CA LEU A 30 4.20 3.98 -7.71
C LEU A 30 3.45 4.38 -8.98
N GLU A 31 3.47 5.67 -9.33
CA GLU A 31 2.81 6.16 -10.55
C GLU A 31 3.39 5.56 -11.84
N GLU A 32 4.60 5.04 -11.79
CA GLU A 32 5.25 4.46 -12.96
C GLU A 32 4.90 3.00 -13.20
N TYR A 33 4.12 2.41 -12.30
CA TYR A 33 3.78 0.99 -12.37
C TYR A 33 2.29 0.80 -12.58
N ASP A 34 1.92 -0.34 -13.11
CA ASP A 34 0.52 -0.69 -13.37
C ASP A 34 -0.13 -1.24 -12.10
N VAL A 35 -0.26 -0.36 -11.12
CA VAL A 35 -0.89 -0.66 -9.85
C VAL A 35 -1.85 0.45 -9.46
N ARG A 36 -2.89 0.08 -8.72
CA ARG A 36 -3.78 1.03 -8.07
C ARG A 36 -3.34 1.11 -6.62
N TYR A 37 -3.31 2.30 -6.04
CA TYR A 37 -2.85 2.44 -4.66
C TYR A 37 -3.60 3.52 -3.91
N GLU A 38 -3.58 3.37 -2.59
CA GLU A 38 -4.16 4.37 -1.68
C GLU A 38 -3.33 4.37 -0.41
N THR A 39 -2.88 5.54 0.00
CA THR A 39 -2.06 5.69 1.20
C THR A 39 -2.94 5.92 2.42
N HIS A 40 -2.65 5.16 3.47
CA HIS A 40 -3.32 5.24 4.76
C HIS A 40 -2.28 5.56 5.85
N PRO A 41 -2.70 5.91 7.06
CA PRO A 41 -1.74 6.30 8.11
C PRO A 41 -0.66 5.26 8.44
N MET A 42 -0.98 3.99 8.28
CA MET A 42 -0.06 2.92 8.65
C MET A 42 0.68 2.30 7.47
N GLU A 43 0.11 2.39 6.28
CA GLU A 43 0.67 1.74 5.09
C GLU A 43 0.00 2.25 3.81
N THR A 44 0.54 1.82 2.67
CA THR A 44 -0.10 2.04 1.37
C THR A 44 -0.67 0.73 0.88
N THR A 45 -1.96 0.73 0.56
CA THR A 45 -2.61 -0.44 -0.05
C THR A 45 -2.39 -0.39 -1.55
N ILE A 46 -1.98 -1.53 -2.11
CA ILE A 46 -1.74 -1.67 -3.55
C ILE A 46 -2.63 -2.79 -4.08
N GLU A 47 -3.19 -2.56 -5.26
CA GLU A 47 -3.95 -3.57 -5.97
C GLU A 47 -3.43 -3.67 -7.40
N ALA A 48 -3.18 -4.88 -7.86
CA ALA A 48 -2.66 -5.11 -9.20
C ALA A 48 -3.20 -6.41 -9.77
N ASP A 49 -2.97 -6.61 -11.07
CA ASP A 49 -3.41 -7.82 -11.76
C ASP A 49 -2.35 -8.91 -11.78
N SER A 50 -1.13 -8.60 -11.38
CA SER A 50 -0.03 -9.58 -11.36
C SER A 50 0.92 -9.36 -10.21
N LEU A 51 1.57 -10.45 -9.79
CA LEU A 51 2.63 -10.39 -8.79
C LEU A 51 3.83 -9.58 -9.29
N ASP A 52 4.14 -9.70 -10.58
CA ASP A 52 5.28 -8.98 -11.16
C ASP A 52 5.13 -7.47 -10.97
N GLU A 53 3.93 -6.94 -11.16
CA GLU A 53 3.68 -5.51 -10.98
C GLU A 53 3.82 -5.09 -9.52
N VAL A 54 3.34 -5.92 -8.59
CA VAL A 54 3.46 -5.63 -7.16
C VAL A 54 4.94 -5.59 -6.74
N PHE A 55 5.72 -6.59 -7.16
CA PHE A 55 7.14 -6.64 -6.82
C PHE A 55 7.91 -5.50 -7.47
N ALA A 56 7.60 -5.18 -8.72
CA ALA A 56 8.25 -4.07 -9.40
C ALA A 56 7.97 -2.75 -8.71
N ALA A 57 6.71 -2.53 -8.32
CA ALA A 57 6.31 -1.30 -7.62
C ALA A 57 6.99 -1.19 -6.26
N ALA A 58 7.08 -2.29 -5.50
CA ALA A 58 7.75 -2.30 -4.20
C ALA A 58 9.24 -2.00 -4.34
N LYS A 59 9.88 -2.57 -5.36
CA LYS A 59 11.27 -2.30 -5.66
C LYS A 59 11.47 -0.83 -6.00
N GLY A 60 10.64 -0.30 -6.89
CA GLY A 60 10.74 1.10 -7.31
C GLY A 60 10.55 2.07 -6.14
N ALA A 61 9.57 1.79 -5.28
CA ALA A 61 9.32 2.62 -4.11
C ALA A 61 10.52 2.60 -3.15
N THR A 62 11.10 1.42 -2.93
CA THR A 62 12.26 1.26 -2.05
C THR A 62 13.47 2.03 -2.60
N GLU A 63 13.71 1.90 -3.91
CA GLU A 63 14.84 2.56 -4.56
C GLU A 63 14.70 4.07 -4.64
N ALA A 64 13.48 4.59 -4.57
CA ALA A 64 13.23 6.02 -4.64
C ALA A 64 13.63 6.76 -3.36
N VAL A 65 13.75 6.06 -2.25
CA VAL A 65 14.12 6.66 -0.95
C VAL A 65 15.61 6.89 -0.91
N ASP A 66 16.01 8.12 -0.59
CA ASP A 66 17.42 8.49 -0.44
C ASP A 66 17.79 8.52 1.04
N ALA A 67 18.27 7.39 1.53
CA ALA A 67 18.69 7.22 2.91
C ALA A 67 19.76 6.14 2.99
N GLY A 68 20.55 6.17 4.05
CA GLY A 68 21.59 5.16 4.25
C GLY A 68 21.04 3.77 4.50
N ARG A 69 19.82 3.70 4.99
CA ARG A 69 19.14 2.44 5.24
C ARG A 69 17.65 2.62 4.98
N VAL A 70 17.08 1.69 4.24
CA VAL A 70 15.65 1.73 3.90
C VAL A 70 15.01 0.41 4.33
N SER A 71 13.93 0.50 5.08
CA SER A 71 13.18 -0.66 5.53
C SER A 71 11.88 -0.76 4.75
N THR A 72 11.65 -1.87 4.09
CA THR A 72 10.44 -2.10 3.30
C THR A 72 9.70 -3.33 3.82
N LYS A 73 8.40 -3.16 4.06
CA LYS A 73 7.51 -4.27 4.37
C LYS A 73 6.54 -4.44 3.22
N LEU A 74 6.41 -5.66 2.75
CA LEU A 74 5.48 -6.00 1.68
C LEU A 74 4.72 -7.24 2.10
N LYS A 75 3.42 -7.09 2.29
CA LYS A 75 2.54 -8.22 2.55
C LYS A 75 1.65 -8.40 1.34
N ILE A 76 1.58 -9.62 0.82
CA ILE A 76 0.83 -9.93 -0.40
C ILE A 76 -0.30 -10.90 -0.09
N ASP A 77 -1.46 -10.60 -0.66
CA ASP A 77 -2.63 -11.47 -0.64
C ASP A 77 -3.03 -11.69 -2.10
N HIS A 78 -2.81 -12.90 -2.58
CA HIS A 78 -2.99 -13.22 -4.00
C HIS A 78 -4.22 -14.12 -4.20
N PHE A 79 -5.27 -13.54 -4.77
CA PHE A 79 -6.46 -14.28 -5.13
C PHE A 79 -6.26 -14.94 -6.50
N ARG A 80 -5.90 -16.23 -6.47
CA ARG A 80 -5.56 -16.96 -7.71
C ARG A 80 -6.76 -17.41 -8.50
N GLU A 81 -7.89 -17.63 -7.83
CA GLU A 81 -9.09 -18.22 -8.44
C GLU A 81 -10.23 -17.23 -8.64
N GLU A 82 -10.10 -16.01 -8.12
CA GLU A 82 -11.14 -15.00 -8.29
C GLU A 82 -10.51 -13.60 -8.37
N ASP A 83 -11.28 -12.68 -8.92
CA ASP A 83 -10.93 -11.27 -8.92
C ASP A 83 -11.69 -10.62 -7.76
N LEU A 84 -10.95 -10.02 -6.85
CA LEU A 84 -11.55 -9.39 -5.68
C LEU A 84 -10.88 -8.04 -5.46
N ALA A 85 -11.63 -6.97 -5.73
CA ALA A 85 -11.15 -5.61 -5.48
C ALA A 85 -10.99 -5.38 -3.97
N VAL A 86 -10.09 -4.47 -3.62
CA VAL A 86 -9.81 -4.13 -2.21
C VAL A 86 -11.09 -3.75 -1.48
N GLU A 87 -11.95 -2.95 -2.10
CA GLU A 87 -13.19 -2.50 -1.51
C GLU A 87 -14.12 -3.66 -1.16
N GLU A 88 -14.10 -4.71 -1.96
CA GLU A 88 -14.98 -5.87 -1.74
C GLU A 88 -14.61 -6.63 -0.48
N LYS A 89 -13.36 -6.60 -0.06
CA LYS A 89 -12.96 -7.21 1.21
C LYS A 89 -13.64 -6.54 2.38
N VAL A 90 -13.69 -5.21 2.34
CA VAL A 90 -14.36 -4.42 3.37
C VAL A 90 -15.86 -4.64 3.31
N ASP A 91 -16.43 -4.65 2.09
CA ASP A 91 -17.86 -4.87 1.87
C ASP A 91 -18.32 -6.20 2.46
N ARG A 92 -17.52 -7.25 2.30
CA ARG A 92 -17.84 -8.56 2.88
C ARG A 92 -17.94 -8.53 4.40
N VAL A 93 -17.05 -7.78 5.03
CA VAL A 93 -17.08 -7.60 6.48
C VAL A 93 -18.29 -6.78 6.90
N GLU A 94 -18.55 -5.69 6.17
CA GLU A 94 -19.67 -4.80 6.48
C GLU A 94 -21.01 -5.48 6.34
N THR A 95 -21.12 -6.43 5.41
CA THR A 95 -22.33 -7.23 5.27
C THR A 95 -22.66 -7.98 6.57
N HIS A 96 -21.64 -8.52 7.22
CA HIS A 96 -21.83 -9.22 8.49
C HIS A 96 -22.05 -8.27 9.66
N LEU A 97 -21.43 -7.10 9.62
CA LEU A 97 -21.60 -6.09 10.66
C LEU A 97 -22.99 -5.43 10.61
N GLY A 98 -23.56 -5.29 9.42
CA GLY A 98 -24.78 -4.53 9.22
C GLY A 98 -24.55 -3.02 9.29
N ARG A 99 -23.31 -2.57 9.17
CA ARG A 99 -22.96 -1.15 9.19
C ARG A 99 -21.57 -0.96 8.60
N THR A 100 -21.17 0.30 8.46
CA THR A 100 -19.83 0.66 8.00
C THR A 100 -18.78 0.19 9.00
N ALA A 101 -17.68 -0.37 8.49
CA ALA A 101 -16.56 -0.85 9.31
C ALA A 101 -15.61 0.29 9.64
N ALA A 102 -16.16 1.38 10.15
CA ALA A 102 -15.41 2.54 10.58
C ALA A 102 -16.24 3.28 11.64
N SER A 103 -15.57 3.96 12.55
CA SER A 103 -16.27 4.80 13.50
C SER A 103 -16.75 6.06 12.78
N GLU A 104 -17.81 6.69 13.28
CA GLU A 104 -18.33 7.93 12.69
C GLU A 104 -17.27 9.04 12.68
N GLU A 105 -16.42 9.10 13.67
CA GLU A 105 -15.36 10.09 13.74
C GLU A 105 -14.37 9.96 12.59
N VAL A 106 -14.04 8.73 12.18
CA VAL A 106 -13.15 8.47 11.07
C VAL A 106 -13.83 8.80 9.76
N SER A 107 -15.11 8.42 9.61
CA SER A 107 -15.84 8.60 8.35
C SER A 107 -16.17 10.06 8.04
N GLU A 108 -16.14 10.95 9.02
CA GLU A 108 -16.40 12.36 8.84
C GLU A 108 -15.18 13.15 8.36
N GLN A 109 -14.03 12.53 8.34
CA GLN A 109 -12.79 13.15 7.89
C GLN A 109 -12.56 12.90 6.41
#